data_7e8fd38f1787d56cc9107f215c6c58a6
#
_entry.id   7e8fd38f1787d56cc9107f215c6c58a6
#
_cell.length_a   1.000
_cell.length_b   1.000
_cell.length_c   1.000
_cell.angle_alpha   90.00
_cell.angle_beta   90.00
_cell.angle_gamma   90.00
#
_symmetry.space_group_name_H-M   'P 1'
#
loop_
_entity.id
_entity.type
_entity.pdbx_description
1 polymer ?
#
loop_
_entity_poly.entity_id
_entity_poly.type
_entity_poly.pdbx_seq_one_letter_code
_entity_poly.pdbx_strand_id
1 'polypeptide(L)'
;MKTLSHYLNGQLSAGQSQRTSPVYNPATGEQSAQVALATADETREAVRIADDAFVAWSKTSPLKRSRILFKFKALVEEHTDELARLISSEHGKVFSDAKGEVTRGLEVVEFACGIPHLQKGEHSMNV
;
A
#
# COMPACT_ATOMS: atom_id res chain seq x y z
N MET A 1 5.41 16.28 18.83
CA MET A 1 4.55 15.14 18.42
C MET A 1 4.78 14.90 16.93
N LYS A 2 4.88 13.64 16.48
CA LYS A 2 5.08 13.29 15.06
C LYS A 2 3.78 13.53 14.28
N THR A 3 3.87 14.22 13.13
CA THR A 3 2.75 14.35 12.19
C THR A 3 2.98 13.40 11.01
N LEU A 4 1.99 12.56 10.72
CA LEU A 4 1.98 11.68 9.56
C LEU A 4 1.46 12.47 8.35
N SER A 5 2.29 12.57 7.32
CA SER A 5 2.01 13.31 6.10
C SER A 5 1.39 12.42 5.02
N HIS A 6 0.82 13.04 3.99
CA HIS A 6 0.41 12.34 2.77
C HIS A 6 1.64 11.86 1.99
N TYR A 7 1.47 10.82 1.20
CA TYR A 7 2.47 10.37 0.23
C TYR A 7 1.85 10.41 -1.16
N LEU A 8 2.28 11.36 -1.98
CA LEU A 8 1.72 11.61 -3.31
C LEU A 8 2.84 11.76 -4.33
N ASN A 9 2.68 11.18 -5.49
CA ASN A 9 3.64 11.25 -6.60
C ASN A 9 5.10 10.91 -6.19
N GLY A 10 5.25 9.91 -5.34
CA GLY A 10 6.56 9.47 -4.85
C GLY A 10 7.18 10.37 -3.77
N GLN A 11 6.45 11.35 -3.22
CA GLN A 11 6.96 12.32 -2.25
C GLN A 11 6.03 12.49 -1.04
N LEU A 12 6.64 12.84 0.10
CA LEU A 12 5.88 13.25 1.29
C LEU A 12 5.35 14.68 1.10
N SER A 13 4.08 14.89 1.44
CA SER A 13 3.41 16.19 1.44
C SER A 13 2.74 16.43 2.79
N ALA A 14 3.04 17.54 3.43
CA ALA A 14 2.39 17.94 4.69
C ALA A 14 0.91 18.27 4.49
N GLY A 15 0.46 18.47 3.25
CA GLY A 15 -0.86 18.97 2.92
C GLY A 15 -0.99 20.48 3.12
N GLN A 16 -2.16 21.02 2.74
CA GLN A 16 -2.51 22.43 2.89
C GLN A 16 -3.52 22.66 4.01
N SER A 17 -4.19 21.59 4.45
CA SER A 17 -5.14 21.64 5.55
C SER A 17 -4.43 21.81 6.89
N GLN A 18 -4.97 22.69 7.75
CA GLN A 18 -4.55 22.79 9.16
C GLN A 18 -5.21 21.74 10.05
N ARG A 19 -6.06 20.88 9.49
CA ARG A 19 -6.78 19.85 10.24
C ARG A 19 -5.92 18.60 10.42
N THR A 20 -5.93 18.06 11.62
CA THR A 20 -5.30 16.78 11.96
C THR A 20 -6.28 15.90 12.75
N SER A 21 -6.00 14.60 12.77
CA SER A 21 -6.65 13.64 13.65
C SER A 21 -5.61 12.96 14.55
N PRO A 22 -5.92 12.71 15.82
CA PRO A 22 -5.00 12.01 16.71
C PRO A 22 -4.85 10.55 16.32
N VAL A 23 -3.64 10.01 16.53
CA VAL A 23 -3.33 8.57 16.41
C VAL A 23 -2.96 8.10 17.81
N TYR A 24 -3.63 7.06 18.29
CA TYR A 24 -3.44 6.54 19.65
C TYR A 24 -2.68 5.21 19.62
N ASN A 25 -1.89 4.98 20.65
CA ASN A 25 -1.35 3.65 20.93
C ASN A 25 -2.49 2.78 21.49
N PRO A 26 -2.87 1.68 20.82
CA PRO A 26 -4.01 0.86 21.23
C PRO A 26 -3.77 0.11 22.55
N ALA A 27 -2.51 -0.08 22.97
CA ALA A 27 -2.17 -0.75 24.21
C ALA A 27 -2.24 0.17 25.45
N THR A 28 -1.94 1.46 25.28
CA THR A 28 -1.88 2.43 26.41
C THR A 28 -2.99 3.47 26.39
N GLY A 29 -3.61 3.69 25.22
CA GLY A 29 -4.58 4.76 25.02
C GLY A 29 -3.95 6.16 24.89
N GLU A 30 -2.63 6.27 24.95
CA GLU A 30 -1.92 7.54 24.81
C GLU A 30 -1.80 7.96 23.33
N GLN A 31 -1.87 9.27 23.08
CA GLN A 31 -1.65 9.77 21.74
C GLN A 31 -0.17 9.64 21.34
N SER A 32 0.10 8.85 20.31
CA SER A 32 1.44 8.57 19.77
C SER A 32 1.84 9.51 18.63
N ALA A 33 0.86 9.95 17.81
CA ALA A 33 1.07 10.81 16.67
C ALA A 33 -0.20 11.61 16.33
N GLN A 34 -0.14 12.34 15.24
CA GLN A 34 -1.30 12.90 14.54
C GLN A 34 -1.17 12.71 13.05
N VAL A 35 -2.27 12.60 12.34
CA VAL A 35 -2.30 12.46 10.87
C VAL A 35 -2.91 13.71 10.25
N ALA A 36 -2.29 14.23 9.18
CA ALA A 36 -2.83 15.33 8.39
C ALA A 36 -4.11 14.88 7.67
N LEU A 37 -5.15 15.69 7.71
CA LEU A 37 -6.41 15.45 7.01
C LEU A 37 -6.44 16.28 5.74
N ALA A 38 -6.62 15.63 4.59
CA ALA A 38 -6.68 16.30 3.30
C ALA A 38 -7.93 17.20 3.18
N THR A 39 -7.81 18.26 2.37
CA THR A 39 -8.96 19.00 1.83
C THR A 39 -9.59 18.22 0.67
N ALA A 40 -10.78 18.63 0.24
CA ALA A 40 -11.42 18.07 -0.94
C ALA A 40 -10.60 18.33 -2.21
N ASP A 41 -9.93 19.48 -2.31
CA ASP A 41 -9.10 19.82 -3.46
C ASP A 41 -7.81 18.99 -3.51
N GLU A 42 -7.17 18.76 -2.37
CA GLU A 42 -6.02 17.84 -2.27
C GLU A 42 -6.40 16.42 -2.65
N THR A 43 -7.60 15.96 -2.28
CA THR A 43 -8.11 14.65 -2.68
C THR A 43 -8.34 14.57 -4.19
N ARG A 44 -8.92 15.61 -4.81
CA ARG A 44 -9.09 15.68 -6.26
C ARG A 44 -7.74 15.69 -6.98
N GLU A 45 -6.78 16.43 -6.46
CA GLU A 45 -5.42 16.47 -7.01
C GLU A 45 -4.73 15.10 -6.92
N ALA A 46 -4.89 14.37 -5.81
CA ALA A 46 -4.37 13.00 -5.66
C ALA A 46 -4.95 12.05 -6.73
N VAL A 47 -6.26 12.16 -7.00
CA VAL A 47 -6.93 11.39 -8.07
C VAL A 47 -6.38 11.77 -9.44
N ARG A 48 -6.20 13.07 -9.72
CA ARG A 48 -5.63 13.55 -11.00
C ARG A 48 -4.21 13.02 -11.22
N ILE A 49 -3.37 13.06 -10.19
CA ILE A 49 -2.00 12.50 -10.24
C ILE A 49 -2.03 11.01 -10.57
N ALA A 50 -2.95 10.27 -9.97
CA ALA A 50 -3.10 8.83 -10.25
C ALA A 50 -3.59 8.56 -11.68
N ASP A 51 -4.51 9.37 -12.20
CA ASP A 51 -5.01 9.28 -13.58
C ASP A 51 -3.91 9.58 -14.60
N ASP A 52 -3.13 10.63 -14.39
CA ASP A 52 -1.97 10.96 -15.22
C ASP A 52 -0.95 9.80 -15.26
N ALA A 53 -0.67 9.18 -14.11
CA ALA A 53 0.24 8.04 -14.03
C ALA A 53 -0.33 6.80 -14.76
N PHE A 54 -1.65 6.61 -14.76
CA PHE A 54 -2.32 5.50 -15.42
C PHE A 54 -2.09 5.47 -16.93
N VAL A 55 -1.93 6.62 -17.60
CA VAL A 55 -1.69 6.70 -19.05
C VAL A 55 -0.48 5.88 -19.49
N ALA A 56 0.63 5.97 -18.76
CA ALA A 56 1.84 5.18 -19.05
C ALA A 56 1.73 3.75 -18.47
N TRP A 57 1.18 3.61 -17.26
CA TRP A 57 1.03 2.32 -16.59
C TRP A 57 0.13 1.36 -17.35
N SER A 58 -0.99 1.83 -17.90
CA SER A 58 -1.91 1.00 -18.68
C SER A 58 -1.27 0.37 -19.93
N LYS A 59 -0.26 1.05 -20.51
CA LYS A 59 0.51 0.56 -21.67
C LYS A 59 1.68 -0.36 -21.29
N THR A 60 1.97 -0.48 -19.99
CA THR A 60 3.02 -1.38 -19.49
C THR A 60 2.57 -2.82 -19.61
N SER A 61 3.35 -3.66 -20.31
CA SER A 61 2.96 -5.06 -20.53
C SER A 61 2.77 -5.83 -19.23
N PRO A 62 1.87 -6.81 -19.17
CA PRO A 62 1.67 -7.65 -17.99
C PRO A 62 2.97 -8.25 -17.45
N LEU A 63 3.87 -8.68 -18.34
CA LEU A 63 5.18 -9.23 -17.96
C LEU A 63 6.04 -8.19 -17.21
N LYS A 64 6.08 -6.94 -17.68
CA LYS A 64 6.84 -5.88 -17.00
C LYS A 64 6.24 -5.56 -15.64
N ARG A 65 4.91 -5.51 -15.54
CA ARG A 65 4.21 -5.31 -14.26
C ARG A 65 4.48 -6.45 -13.28
N SER A 66 4.45 -7.69 -13.74
CA SER A 66 4.78 -8.88 -12.94
C SER A 66 6.20 -8.81 -12.34
N ARG A 67 7.20 -8.35 -13.11
CA ARG A 67 8.57 -8.17 -12.61
C ARG A 67 8.66 -7.17 -11.45
N ILE A 68 7.82 -6.14 -11.45
CA ILE A 68 7.73 -5.18 -10.34
C ILE A 68 7.15 -5.90 -9.10
N LEU A 69 6.12 -6.73 -9.28
CA LEU A 69 5.52 -7.50 -8.19
C LEU A 69 6.50 -8.53 -7.59
N PHE A 70 7.33 -9.20 -8.40
CA PHE A 70 8.40 -10.06 -7.88
C PHE A 70 9.39 -9.30 -7.01
N LYS A 71 9.81 -8.09 -7.42
CA LYS A 71 10.67 -7.24 -6.61
C LYS A 71 9.98 -6.76 -5.34
N PHE A 72 8.70 -6.41 -5.43
CA PHE A 72 7.90 -6.04 -4.28
C PHE A 72 7.79 -7.19 -3.27
N LYS A 73 7.52 -8.41 -3.75
CA LYS A 73 7.51 -9.63 -2.91
C LYS A 73 8.81 -9.77 -2.13
N ALA A 74 9.95 -9.71 -2.81
CA ALA A 74 11.27 -9.86 -2.18
C ALA A 74 11.51 -8.78 -1.11
N LEU A 75 11.10 -7.53 -1.35
CA LEU A 75 11.23 -6.45 -0.37
C LEU A 75 10.33 -6.67 0.85
N VAL A 76 9.10 -7.14 0.67
CA VAL A 76 8.22 -7.44 1.80
C VAL A 76 8.76 -8.61 2.62
N GLU A 77 9.33 -9.64 1.99
CA GLU A 77 10.00 -10.75 2.67
C GLU A 77 11.18 -10.26 3.53
N GLU A 78 12.04 -9.44 2.94
CA GLU A 78 13.19 -8.84 3.62
C GLU A 78 12.78 -7.99 4.84
N HIS A 79 11.67 -7.25 4.74
CA HIS A 79 11.17 -6.35 5.78
C HIS A 79 10.04 -6.94 6.64
N THR A 80 9.83 -8.25 6.61
CA THR A 80 8.73 -8.92 7.32
C THR A 80 8.68 -8.56 8.80
N ASP A 81 9.81 -8.58 9.50
CA ASP A 81 9.87 -8.29 10.93
C ASP A 81 9.62 -6.81 11.25
N GLU A 82 10.05 -5.90 10.38
CA GLU A 82 9.76 -4.48 10.51
C GLU A 82 8.26 -4.21 10.33
N LEU A 83 7.67 -4.75 9.28
CA LEU A 83 6.23 -4.65 9.02
C LEU A 83 5.39 -5.23 10.16
N ALA A 84 5.78 -6.40 10.68
CA ALA A 84 5.10 -7.02 11.81
C ALA A 84 5.15 -6.16 13.09
N ARG A 85 6.30 -5.50 13.37
CA ARG A 85 6.39 -4.55 14.50
C ARG A 85 5.49 -3.33 14.29
N LEU A 86 5.41 -2.80 13.08
CA LEU A 86 4.49 -1.70 12.75
C LEU A 86 3.03 -2.13 12.96
N ILE A 87 2.62 -3.29 12.48
CA ILE A 87 1.28 -3.83 12.70
C ILE A 87 1.00 -3.97 14.20
N SER A 88 1.94 -4.52 14.98
CA SER A 88 1.77 -4.64 16.43
C SER A 88 1.60 -3.27 17.10
N SER A 89 2.36 -2.26 16.69
CA SER A 89 2.29 -0.92 17.27
C SER A 89 1.00 -0.18 16.93
N GLU A 90 0.46 -0.40 15.73
CA GLU A 90 -0.75 0.28 15.25
C GLU A 90 -2.05 -0.45 15.65
N HIS A 91 -2.01 -1.77 15.76
CA HIS A 91 -3.18 -2.61 16.04
C HIS A 91 -3.25 -3.10 17.49
N GLY A 92 -2.12 -3.23 18.18
CA GLY A 92 -2.04 -3.78 19.54
C GLY A 92 -1.99 -5.31 19.60
N LYS A 93 -1.87 -6.04 18.49
CA LYS A 93 -1.76 -7.49 18.47
C LYS A 93 -0.34 -7.98 18.75
N VAL A 94 -0.21 -9.24 19.18
CA VAL A 94 1.09 -9.85 19.41
C VAL A 94 1.91 -10.00 18.12
N PHE A 95 3.22 -9.90 18.24
CA PHE A 95 4.15 -9.89 17.09
C PHE A 95 4.04 -11.14 16.20
N SER A 96 3.89 -12.34 16.79
CA SER A 96 3.74 -13.57 16.02
C SER A 96 2.51 -13.57 15.12
N ASP A 97 1.41 -13.00 15.61
CA ASP A 97 0.16 -12.87 14.87
C ASP A 97 0.29 -11.83 13.73
N ALA A 98 0.99 -10.73 14.00
CA ALA A 98 1.32 -9.72 13.01
C ALA A 98 2.19 -10.30 11.87
N LYS A 99 3.17 -11.16 12.19
CA LYS A 99 3.94 -11.90 11.16
C LYS A 99 3.05 -12.80 10.31
N GLY A 100 2.10 -13.48 10.92
CA GLY A 100 1.11 -14.29 10.19
C GLY A 100 0.30 -13.47 9.19
N GLU A 101 -0.03 -12.21 9.51
CA GLU A 101 -0.72 -11.32 8.57
C GLU A 101 0.17 -10.92 7.40
N VAL A 102 1.44 -10.59 7.65
CA VAL A 102 2.40 -10.30 6.58
C VAL A 102 2.55 -11.51 5.65
N THR A 103 2.64 -12.73 6.21
CA THR A 103 2.71 -13.97 5.42
C THR A 103 1.49 -14.13 4.51
N ARG A 104 0.27 -13.96 5.05
CA ARG A 104 -0.96 -14.02 4.22
C ARG A 104 -0.97 -12.95 3.11
N GLY A 105 -0.49 -11.75 3.41
CA GLY A 105 -0.32 -10.70 2.39
C GLY A 105 0.67 -11.10 1.29
N LEU A 106 1.79 -11.73 1.67
CA LEU A 106 2.80 -12.24 0.74
C LEU A 106 2.24 -13.32 -0.19
N GLU A 107 1.41 -14.25 0.31
CA GLU A 107 0.74 -15.26 -0.51
C GLU A 107 -0.12 -14.63 -1.61
N VAL A 108 -0.81 -13.54 -1.31
CA VAL A 108 -1.60 -12.78 -2.31
C VAL A 108 -0.69 -12.11 -3.34
N VAL A 109 0.42 -11.50 -2.90
CA VAL A 109 1.42 -10.90 -3.81
C VAL A 109 2.04 -11.95 -4.71
N GLU A 110 2.37 -13.13 -4.18
CA GLU A 110 2.91 -14.25 -4.92
C GLU A 110 1.94 -14.73 -6.01
N PHE A 111 0.66 -14.90 -5.66
CA PHE A 111 -0.37 -15.19 -6.64
C PHE A 111 -0.45 -14.10 -7.73
N ALA A 112 -0.39 -12.82 -7.34
CA ALA A 112 -0.42 -11.70 -8.28
C ALA A 112 0.79 -11.67 -9.24
N CYS A 113 1.94 -12.24 -8.88
CA CYS A 113 3.07 -12.39 -9.79
C CYS A 113 2.72 -13.27 -11.02
N GLY A 114 1.77 -14.20 -10.88
CA GLY A 114 1.26 -15.06 -11.95
C GLY A 114 0.14 -14.46 -12.82
N ILE A 115 -0.36 -13.29 -12.51
CA ILE A 115 -1.48 -12.62 -13.20
C ILE A 115 -1.33 -12.56 -14.74
N PRO A 116 -0.12 -12.40 -15.34
CA PRO A 116 0.02 -12.42 -16.80
C PRO A 116 -0.57 -13.66 -17.46
N HIS A 117 -0.57 -14.79 -16.78
CA HIS A 117 -1.19 -16.03 -17.29
C HIS A 117 -2.72 -16.00 -17.19
N LEU A 118 -3.26 -15.41 -16.13
CA LEU A 118 -4.71 -15.28 -15.93
C LEU A 118 -5.35 -14.28 -16.89
N GLN A 119 -4.59 -13.29 -17.35
CA GLN A 119 -5.07 -12.24 -18.26
C GLN A 119 -5.12 -12.66 -19.74
N LYS A 120 -4.67 -13.86 -20.10
CA LYS A 120 -4.66 -14.31 -21.49
C LYS A 120 -6.05 -14.48 -22.10
N GLY A 121 -7.04 -14.79 -21.27
CA GLY A 121 -8.36 -15.19 -21.74
C GLY A 121 -8.33 -16.54 -22.46
N GLU A 122 -9.52 -17.04 -22.78
CA GLU A 122 -9.74 -18.26 -23.55
C GLU A 122 -10.66 -17.94 -24.73
N HIS A 123 -10.46 -18.65 -25.83
CA HIS A 123 -11.24 -18.51 -27.04
C HIS A 123 -11.49 -19.87 -27.67
N SER A 124 -12.74 -20.17 -27.97
CA SER A 124 -13.16 -21.33 -28.77
C SER A 124 -13.66 -20.89 -30.13
N MET A 125 -13.22 -21.59 -31.18
CA MET A 125 -13.73 -21.40 -32.54
C MET A 125 -14.73 -22.48 -32.91
N ASN A 126 -15.78 -22.13 -33.65
CA ASN A 126 -16.77 -23.06 -34.20
C ASN A 126 -17.55 -23.89 -33.14
N VAL A 127 -17.93 -23.29 -32.02
CA VAL A 127 -18.83 -23.88 -31.01
C VAL A 127 -20.21 -23.31 -31.14
#